data_7159c78ab237a10fc40037bab4e9a9d3
#
_entry.id   7159c78ab237a10fc40037bab4e9a9d3
#
_cell.length_a   1.000
_cell.length_b   1.000
_cell.length_c   1.000
_cell.angle_alpha   90.00
_cell.angle_beta   90.00
_cell.angle_gamma   90.00
#
_symmetry.space_group_name_H-M   'P 1'
#
loop_
_entity.id
_entity.type
_entity.pdbx_description
1 polymer ?
#
loop_
_entity_poly.entity_id
_entity_poly.type
_entity_poly.pdbx_seq_one_letter_code
_entity_poly.pdbx_strand_id
1 'polypeptide(L)'
;MYKIMAKAYVLINCDLGSEDDMIRDIKKLEYVKDVTGTFGAYDIVSRVEAETPEQLREVITWKIRKMNKIRSTLTLMEVEGQGE
;
A
#
# COMPACT_ATOMS: atom_id res chain seq x y z
N MET A 1 -7.81 -4.96 23.97
CA MET A 1 -7.65 -5.82 22.81
C MET A 1 -7.41 -5.02 21.55
N TYR A 2 -6.45 -5.45 20.77
CA TYR A 2 -6.12 -4.79 19.52
C TYR A 2 -7.14 -5.10 18.43
N LYS A 3 -7.44 -4.12 17.62
CA LYS A 3 -8.44 -4.27 16.59
C LYS A 3 -8.04 -3.45 15.36
N ILE A 4 -8.10 -4.08 14.18
CA ILE A 4 -7.83 -3.39 12.93
C ILE A 4 -9.12 -2.71 12.48
N MET A 5 -9.06 -1.40 12.30
CA MET A 5 -10.24 -0.61 11.95
C MET A 5 -10.24 -0.11 10.53
N ALA A 6 -9.07 -0.12 9.87
CA ALA A 6 -8.95 0.40 8.51
C ALA A 6 -8.00 -0.46 7.70
N LYS A 7 -8.40 -0.80 6.48
CA LYS A 7 -7.60 -1.61 5.56
C LYS A 7 -7.68 -1.00 4.17
N ALA A 8 -6.59 -1.11 3.43
CA ALA A 8 -6.55 -0.62 2.07
C ALA A 8 -5.61 -1.47 1.23
N TYR A 9 -5.88 -1.49 -0.07
CA TYR A 9 -4.96 -2.01 -1.05
C TYR A 9 -4.43 -0.83 -1.83
N VAL A 10 -3.12 -0.75 -1.97
CA VAL A 10 -2.49 0.33 -2.73
C VAL A 10 -1.85 -0.29 -3.96
N LEU A 11 -2.36 0.11 -5.12
CA LEU A 11 -1.86 -0.35 -6.41
C LEU A 11 -0.84 0.68 -6.86
N ILE A 12 0.35 0.21 -7.21
CA ILE A 12 1.50 1.09 -7.39
C ILE A 12 2.16 0.85 -8.73
N ASN A 13 2.47 1.94 -9.42
CA ASN A 13 3.36 1.91 -10.57
C ASN A 13 4.65 2.60 -10.19
N CYS A 14 5.77 2.00 -10.54
CA CYS A 14 7.09 2.54 -10.24
C CYS A 14 7.93 2.60 -11.49
N ASP A 15 9.11 3.23 -11.36
CA ASP A 15 10.04 3.33 -12.47
C ASP A 15 10.46 1.95 -12.94
N LEU A 16 10.62 1.80 -14.24
CA LEU A 16 11.03 0.55 -14.85
C LEU A 16 12.35 0.10 -14.25
N GLY A 17 12.40 -1.16 -13.83
CA GLY A 17 13.61 -1.72 -13.24
C GLY A 17 13.75 -1.49 -11.75
N SER A 18 12.85 -0.75 -11.12
CA SER A 18 12.91 -0.49 -9.68
C SER A 18 11.96 -1.32 -8.86
N GLU A 19 11.29 -2.30 -9.48
CA GLU A 19 10.25 -3.07 -8.81
C GLU A 19 10.75 -3.78 -7.55
N ASP A 20 11.89 -4.46 -7.66
CA ASP A 20 12.42 -5.21 -6.51
C ASP A 20 12.81 -4.28 -5.38
N ASP A 21 13.42 -3.14 -5.71
CA ASP A 21 13.79 -2.16 -4.70
C ASP A 21 12.58 -1.60 -3.98
N MET A 22 11.53 -1.30 -4.75
CA MET A 22 10.32 -0.73 -4.18
C MET A 22 9.59 -1.74 -3.30
N ILE A 23 9.53 -2.99 -3.74
CA ILE A 23 8.90 -4.04 -2.94
C ILE A 23 9.63 -4.16 -1.59
N ARG A 24 10.96 -4.20 -1.63
CA ARG A 24 11.76 -4.31 -0.42
C ARG A 24 11.53 -3.12 0.51
N ASP A 25 11.55 -1.92 -0.04
CA ASP A 25 11.44 -0.72 0.77
C ASP A 25 10.04 -0.54 1.36
N ILE A 26 9.01 -0.85 0.57
CA ILE A 26 7.63 -0.73 1.03
C ILE A 26 7.34 -1.75 2.15
N LYS A 27 7.90 -2.96 2.04
CA LYS A 27 7.71 -3.99 3.06
C LYS A 27 8.19 -3.54 4.43
N LYS A 28 9.12 -2.60 4.50
CA LYS A 28 9.68 -2.14 5.76
C LYS A 28 8.81 -1.11 6.46
N LEU A 29 7.80 -0.59 5.79
CA LEU A 29 6.97 0.46 6.36
C LEU A 29 6.01 -0.11 7.38
N GLU A 30 5.81 0.66 8.44
CA GLU A 30 4.82 0.32 9.45
C GLU A 30 3.44 0.26 8.81
N TYR A 31 2.61 -0.67 9.27
CA TYR A 31 1.24 -0.90 8.79
C TYR A 31 1.16 -1.62 7.45
N VAL A 32 2.25 -1.79 6.71
CA VAL A 32 2.25 -2.57 5.48
C VAL A 32 2.32 -4.05 5.83
N LYS A 33 1.34 -4.82 5.39
CA LYS A 33 1.23 -6.25 5.73
C LYS A 33 1.74 -7.15 4.61
N ASP A 34 1.45 -6.79 3.37
CA ASP A 34 1.88 -7.56 2.22
C ASP A 34 2.31 -6.63 1.11
N VAL A 35 3.29 -7.04 0.34
CA VAL A 35 3.70 -6.35 -0.88
C VAL A 35 4.00 -7.42 -1.93
N THR A 36 3.33 -7.35 -3.06
CA THR A 36 3.43 -8.35 -4.11
C THR A 36 3.66 -7.68 -5.46
N GLY A 37 4.62 -8.19 -6.22
CA GLY A 37 4.79 -7.77 -7.60
C GLY A 37 3.67 -8.35 -8.45
N THR A 38 3.17 -7.56 -9.39
CA THR A 38 2.07 -7.98 -10.24
C THR A 38 2.41 -7.72 -11.70
N PHE A 39 1.63 -8.30 -12.58
CA PHE A 39 1.79 -8.15 -14.01
C PHE A 39 0.48 -7.65 -14.59
N GLY A 40 0.48 -6.44 -15.15
CA GLY A 40 -0.73 -5.86 -15.69
C GLY A 40 -0.66 -4.34 -15.59
N ALA A 41 -1.81 -3.73 -15.27
CA ALA A 41 -1.92 -2.27 -15.23
C ALA A 41 -1.07 -1.65 -14.13
N TYR A 42 -0.77 -2.41 -13.09
CA TYR A 42 0.06 -1.94 -11.97
C TYR A 42 1.20 -2.90 -11.72
N ASP A 43 2.29 -2.38 -11.21
CA ASP A 43 3.51 -3.15 -10.99
C ASP A 43 3.53 -3.85 -9.64
N ILE A 44 2.87 -3.26 -8.65
CA ILE A 44 2.94 -3.71 -7.26
C ILE A 44 1.58 -3.52 -6.62
N VAL A 45 1.20 -4.49 -5.77
CA VAL A 45 0.02 -4.36 -4.92
C VAL A 45 0.47 -4.52 -3.48
N SER A 46 0.09 -3.58 -2.63
CA SER A 46 0.39 -3.68 -1.20
C SER A 46 -0.90 -3.66 -0.40
N ARG A 47 -0.89 -4.35 0.73
CA ARG A 47 -2.00 -4.35 1.67
C ARG A 47 -1.56 -3.62 2.93
N VAL A 48 -2.30 -2.61 3.32
CA VAL A 48 -1.97 -1.75 4.45
C VAL A 48 -3.13 -1.82 5.45
N GLU A 49 -2.80 -2.03 6.73
CA GLU A 49 -3.81 -2.13 7.78
C GLU A 49 -3.37 -1.30 8.98
N ALA A 50 -4.29 -0.51 9.51
CA ALA A 50 -4.00 0.36 10.64
C ALA A 50 -5.21 0.41 11.56
N GLU A 51 -5.03 0.99 12.73
CA GLU A 51 -6.12 1.09 13.69
C GLU A 51 -7.13 2.15 13.29
N THR A 52 -6.67 3.21 12.62
CA THR A 52 -7.54 4.32 12.24
C THR A 52 -7.33 4.65 10.77
N PRO A 53 -8.35 5.23 10.13
CA PRO A 53 -8.19 5.71 8.77
C PRO A 53 -7.12 6.80 8.65
N GLU A 54 -6.91 7.59 9.69
CA GLU A 54 -5.88 8.63 9.66
C GLU A 54 -4.49 8.03 9.57
N GLN A 55 -4.21 7.00 10.36
CA GLN A 55 -2.93 6.31 10.29
C GLN A 55 -2.71 5.70 8.92
N LEU A 56 -3.76 5.10 8.36
CA LEU A 56 -3.71 4.50 7.06
C LEU A 56 -3.37 5.55 5.99
N ARG A 57 -4.08 6.66 6.02
CA ARG A 57 -3.88 7.74 5.06
C ARG A 57 -2.47 8.32 5.18
N GLU A 58 -1.96 8.40 6.41
CA GLU A 58 -0.65 8.95 6.67
C GLU A 58 0.46 8.11 6.04
N VAL A 59 0.41 6.80 6.23
CA VAL A 59 1.46 5.95 5.65
C VAL A 59 1.37 5.94 4.12
N ILE A 60 0.17 5.95 3.56
CA ILE A 60 0.02 5.97 2.11
C ILE A 60 0.53 7.28 1.53
N THR A 61 0.09 8.40 2.08
CA THR A 61 0.41 9.72 1.55
C THR A 61 1.86 10.11 1.78
N TRP A 62 2.36 9.89 3.01
CA TRP A 62 3.65 10.44 3.40
C TRP A 62 4.80 9.45 3.32
N LYS A 63 4.51 8.15 3.22
CA LYS A 63 5.56 7.16 3.12
C LYS A 63 5.62 6.53 1.74
N ILE A 64 4.49 6.01 1.25
CA ILE A 64 4.49 5.32 -0.04
C ILE A 64 4.56 6.30 -1.20
N ARG A 65 3.64 7.25 -1.24
CA ARG A 65 3.56 8.15 -2.38
C ARG A 65 4.75 9.10 -2.50
N LYS A 66 5.50 9.28 -1.41
CA LYS A 66 6.66 10.17 -1.42
C LYS A 66 7.94 9.48 -1.87
N MET A 67 7.94 8.18 -2.06
CA MET A 67 9.11 7.48 -2.54
C MET A 67 9.43 7.95 -3.97
N ASN A 68 10.69 8.26 -4.22
CA ASN A 68 11.05 8.97 -5.45
C ASN A 68 10.91 8.13 -6.71
N LYS A 69 10.81 6.81 -6.59
CA LYS A 69 10.64 5.93 -7.76
C LYS A 69 9.20 5.52 -7.97
N ILE A 70 8.29 6.00 -7.16
CA ILE A 70 6.86 5.75 -7.33
C ILE A 70 6.32 6.75 -8.33
N ARG A 71 5.66 6.25 -9.37
CA ARG A 71 5.12 7.10 -10.43
C ARG A 71 3.66 7.42 -10.21
N SER A 72 2.88 6.45 -9.77
CA SER A 72 1.47 6.66 -9.52
C SER A 72 0.96 5.62 -8.54
N THR A 73 -0.10 5.95 -7.83
CA THR A 73 -0.76 5.04 -6.90
C THR A 73 -2.25 5.16 -7.04
N LEU A 74 -2.93 4.05 -6.77
CA LEU A 74 -4.38 4.01 -6.66
C LEU A 74 -4.71 3.29 -5.37
N THR A 75 -5.46 3.93 -4.49
CA THR A 75 -5.80 3.35 -3.19
C THR A 75 -7.24 2.88 -3.21
N LEU A 76 -7.43 1.62 -2.82
CA LEU A 76 -8.76 1.04 -2.68
C LEU A 76 -8.97 0.78 -1.19
N MET A 77 -9.88 1.55 -0.58
CA MET A 77 -10.19 1.37 0.84
C MET A 77 -11.23 0.28 0.99
N GLU A 78 -10.98 -0.62 1.93
CA GLU A 78 -11.95 -1.67 2.20
C GLU A 78 -13.15 -1.09 2.95
N VAL A 79 -14.34 -1.49 2.53
CA VAL A 79 -15.58 -1.08 3.20
C VAL A 79 -16.02 -2.21 4.11
N GLU A 80 -16.07 -1.95 5.40
CA GLU A 80 -16.40 -2.95 6.38
C GLU A 80 -17.80 -3.51 6.10
N GLY A 81 -17.92 -4.83 6.13
CA GLY A 81 -19.19 -5.48 5.96
C GLY A 81 -19.61 -5.75 4.52
N GLN A 82 -18.84 -5.27 3.55
CA GLN A 82 -19.14 -5.53 2.15
C GLN A 82 -18.28 -6.67 1.61
N GLY A 83 -18.89 -7.54 0.85
CA GLY A 83 -18.18 -8.64 0.21
C GLY A 83 -17.88 -9.80 1.13
N GLU A 84 -18.51 -9.84 2.29
CA GLU A 84 -18.30 -10.91 3.26
C GLU A 84 -19.41 -11.92 3.24
#